data_1efe4355776f83edcdc5b66734414a25
#
_entry.id   1efe4355776f83edcdc5b66734414a25
#
_cell.length_a   1.000
_cell.length_b   1.000
_cell.length_c   1.000
_cell.angle_alpha   90.00
_cell.angle_beta   90.00
_cell.angle_gamma   90.00
#
_symmetry.space_group_name_H-M   'P 1'
#
loop_
_entity.id
_entity.type
_entity.pdbx_description
1 polymer ?
#
loop_
_entity_poly.entity_id
_entity_poly.type
_entity_poly.pdbx_seq_one_letter_code
_entity_poly.pdbx_strand_id
1 'polypeptide(L)'
;YEQDAYELPAAQVQIVGSDGTNLKVPVKPDGSFEQEVQAGVHYLFLASCQGYLNFPNQLEVDSTTEVEHQYVLQFPLPSMNIPVLVRNVFYPFDRAEVSPESAPALERLAKLLTDNPHITIELAAHTDYRGSDAYNVSLSQRRAESVVHYLIKKGIARERLTPKGYGKSMPKIVNRRLAEEQPFLHENDTLSTDFILKLPA
;
A
#
# COMPACT_ATOMS: atom_id res chain seq x y z
N TYR A 1 -1.85 -2.21 7.74
CA TYR A 1 -1.37 -1.41 8.86
C TYR A 1 -2.41 -0.34 9.11
N GLU A 2 -3.20 -0.50 10.14
CA GLU A 2 -3.82 0.62 10.80
C GLU A 2 -2.69 1.31 11.55
N GLN A 3 -2.03 2.23 10.89
CA GLN A 3 -1.22 3.22 11.58
C GLN A 3 -2.19 4.11 12.33
N ASP A 4 -1.84 4.45 13.57
CA ASP A 4 -2.51 5.53 14.26
C ASP A 4 -2.51 6.73 13.30
N ALA A 5 -3.69 7.14 12.89
CA ALA A 5 -3.85 8.25 11.98
C ALA A 5 -3.33 9.50 12.69
N TYR A 6 -2.33 10.15 12.12
CA TYR A 6 -1.84 11.43 12.58
C TYR A 6 -1.84 12.42 11.43
N GLU A 7 -2.06 13.67 11.79
CA GLU A 7 -2.16 14.77 10.87
C GLU A 7 -0.78 15.10 10.28
N LEU A 8 -0.75 15.47 9.01
CA LEU A 8 0.46 15.87 8.29
C LEU A 8 0.40 17.37 7.92
N PRO A 9 0.68 18.28 8.85
CA PRO A 9 0.57 19.72 8.61
C PRO A 9 1.56 20.26 7.56
N ALA A 10 2.61 19.49 7.24
CA ALA A 10 3.54 19.83 6.15
C ALA A 10 3.09 19.30 4.78
N ALA A 11 1.93 18.64 4.71
CA ALA A 11 1.38 18.18 3.44
C ALA A 11 0.91 19.35 2.56
N GLN A 12 0.82 19.07 1.27
CA GLN A 12 0.29 19.99 0.27
C GLN A 12 -0.74 19.26 -0.57
N VAL A 13 -1.80 19.94 -0.96
CA VAL A 13 -2.80 19.41 -1.88
C VAL A 13 -2.77 20.25 -3.16
N GLN A 14 -2.46 19.61 -4.28
CA GLN A 14 -2.63 20.21 -5.60
C GLN A 14 -3.98 19.82 -6.16
N ILE A 15 -4.71 20.75 -6.71
CA ILE A 15 -6.04 20.59 -7.29
C ILE A 15 -6.00 21.00 -8.75
N VAL A 16 -6.43 20.11 -9.63
CA VAL A 16 -6.55 20.37 -11.06
C VAL A 16 -7.98 20.10 -11.48
N GLY A 17 -8.65 21.09 -12.06
CA GLY A 17 -10.02 21.00 -12.56
C GLY A 17 -10.09 20.90 -14.07
N SER A 18 -11.15 20.27 -14.60
CA SER A 18 -11.45 20.22 -16.04
C SER A 18 -11.77 21.60 -16.64
N ASP A 19 -12.07 22.58 -15.80
CA ASP A 19 -12.28 23.99 -16.12
C ASP A 19 -10.98 24.79 -16.27
N GLY A 20 -9.81 24.16 -16.08
CA GLY A 20 -8.49 24.79 -16.08
C GLY A 20 -8.01 25.22 -14.69
N THR A 21 -8.75 24.93 -13.64
CA THR A 21 -8.30 25.16 -12.26
C THR A 21 -6.97 24.44 -12.02
N ASN A 22 -5.98 25.12 -11.45
CA ASN A 22 -4.70 24.54 -11.02
C ASN A 22 -4.21 25.29 -9.78
N LEU A 23 -4.51 24.73 -8.61
CA LEU A 23 -4.27 25.36 -7.31
C LEU A 23 -3.39 24.47 -6.43
N LYS A 24 -2.58 25.12 -5.59
CA LYS A 24 -1.91 24.47 -4.47
C LYS A 24 -2.51 25.01 -3.18
N VAL A 25 -3.13 24.12 -2.42
CA VAL A 25 -3.80 24.47 -1.17
C VAL A 25 -2.93 24.03 -0.01
N PRO A 26 -2.55 24.94 0.91
CA PRO A 26 -1.83 24.57 2.12
C PRO A 26 -2.74 23.81 3.07
N VAL A 27 -2.16 22.84 3.75
CA VAL A 27 -2.83 22.08 4.81
C VAL A 27 -2.69 22.83 6.12
N LYS A 28 -3.77 22.91 6.90
CA LYS A 28 -3.79 23.53 8.24
C LYS A 28 -2.99 22.68 9.25
N PRO A 29 -2.62 23.24 10.42
CA PRO A 29 -1.90 22.49 11.47
C PRO A 29 -2.61 21.24 11.97
N ASP A 30 -3.93 21.18 11.84
CA ASP A 30 -4.77 20.02 12.18
C ASP A 30 -4.87 18.97 11.05
N GLY A 31 -4.08 19.11 9.99
CA GLY A 31 -4.09 18.19 8.86
C GLY A 31 -5.25 18.38 7.89
N SER A 32 -6.14 19.35 8.11
CA SER A 32 -7.28 19.65 7.23
C SER A 32 -6.95 20.67 6.16
N PHE A 33 -7.76 20.70 5.10
CA PHE A 33 -7.81 21.80 4.13
C PHE A 33 -9.27 22.02 3.71
N GLU A 34 -9.55 23.18 3.18
CA GLU A 34 -10.86 23.55 2.65
C GLU A 34 -10.66 24.24 1.31
N GLN A 35 -11.49 23.90 0.35
CA GLN A 35 -11.48 24.51 -0.97
C GLN A 35 -12.88 24.53 -1.56
N GLU A 36 -13.31 25.67 -2.03
CA GLU A 36 -14.53 25.79 -2.83
C GLU A 36 -14.33 25.14 -4.19
N VAL A 37 -15.33 24.39 -4.63
CA VAL A 37 -15.36 23.68 -5.92
C VAL A 37 -16.61 24.08 -6.70
N GLN A 38 -16.51 24.08 -8.03
CA GLN A 38 -17.59 24.51 -8.91
C GLN A 38 -18.41 23.33 -9.42
N ALA A 39 -19.71 23.50 -9.54
CA ALA A 39 -20.61 22.51 -10.11
C ALA A 39 -20.25 22.18 -11.58
N GLY A 40 -20.41 20.93 -11.96
CA GLY A 40 -20.12 20.44 -13.31
C GLY A 40 -18.62 20.29 -13.65
N VAL A 41 -17.72 20.45 -12.67
CA VAL A 41 -16.27 20.32 -12.87
C VAL A 41 -15.77 19.00 -12.28
N HIS A 42 -14.88 18.32 -13.04
CA HIS A 42 -14.13 17.17 -12.56
C HIS A 42 -12.82 17.64 -11.95
N TYR A 43 -12.57 17.32 -10.71
CA TYR A 43 -11.35 17.68 -10.00
C TYR A 43 -10.47 16.46 -9.73
N LEU A 44 -9.17 16.63 -9.98
CA LEU A 44 -8.11 15.75 -9.52
C LEU A 44 -7.39 16.42 -8.35
N PHE A 45 -7.34 15.76 -7.22
CA PHE A 45 -6.61 16.17 -6.04
C PHE A 45 -5.37 15.28 -5.92
N LEU A 46 -4.21 15.89 -5.69
CA LEU A 46 -2.96 15.19 -5.42
C LEU A 46 -2.41 15.66 -4.08
N ALA A 47 -2.54 14.83 -3.06
CA ALA A 47 -1.91 15.07 -1.78
C ALA A 47 -0.46 14.55 -1.78
N SER A 48 0.46 15.34 -1.26
CA SER A 48 1.88 15.04 -1.17
C SER A 48 2.47 15.57 0.14
N CYS A 49 3.43 14.82 0.70
CA CYS A 49 4.21 15.23 1.86
C CYS A 49 5.61 14.62 1.77
N GLN A 50 6.63 15.36 2.22
CA GLN A 50 8.00 14.84 2.20
C GLN A 50 8.12 13.60 3.09
N GLY A 51 8.70 12.51 2.55
CA GLY A 51 8.83 11.23 3.24
C GLY A 51 7.61 10.31 3.13
N TYR A 52 6.60 10.71 2.36
CA TYR A 52 5.37 9.95 2.13
C TYR A 52 5.11 9.75 0.65
N LEU A 53 4.36 8.70 0.31
CA LEU A 53 3.88 8.47 -1.05
C LEU A 53 2.75 9.45 -1.36
N ASN A 54 2.71 9.93 -2.59
CA ASN A 54 1.61 10.76 -3.07
C ASN A 54 0.32 9.95 -3.13
N PHE A 55 -0.79 10.63 -2.84
CA PHE A 55 -2.12 10.02 -2.90
C PHE A 55 -3.04 10.86 -3.79
N PRO A 56 -3.43 10.36 -4.97
CA PRO A 56 -4.41 11.01 -5.83
C PRO A 56 -5.83 10.67 -5.38
N ASN A 57 -6.75 11.62 -5.49
CA ASN A 57 -8.18 11.43 -5.33
C ASN A 57 -8.91 12.22 -6.41
N GLN A 58 -10.13 11.82 -6.75
CA GLN A 58 -10.94 12.46 -7.76
C GLN A 58 -12.31 12.81 -7.19
N LEU A 59 -12.84 13.95 -7.61
CA LEU A 59 -14.18 14.42 -7.26
C LEU A 59 -14.88 14.90 -8.54
N GLU A 60 -16.04 14.32 -8.80
CA GLU A 60 -16.97 14.80 -9.79
C GLU A 60 -18.07 15.60 -9.08
N VAL A 61 -18.13 16.90 -9.38
CA VAL A 61 -19.15 17.76 -8.78
C VAL A 61 -20.33 17.83 -9.71
N ASP A 62 -21.50 17.33 -9.24
CA ASP A 62 -22.71 17.31 -10.04
C ASP A 62 -23.15 18.74 -10.39
N SER A 63 -23.54 18.94 -11.67
CA SER A 63 -24.05 20.21 -12.18
C SER A 63 -25.51 20.49 -11.80
N THR A 64 -26.23 19.51 -11.27
CA THR A 64 -27.68 19.61 -11.01
C THR A 64 -28.02 20.09 -9.61
N THR A 65 -27.04 20.30 -8.74
CA THR A 65 -27.27 20.68 -7.35
C THR A 65 -27.41 22.18 -7.17
N GLU A 66 -28.62 22.62 -6.86
CA GLU A 66 -28.93 24.01 -6.43
C GLU A 66 -28.63 24.26 -4.93
N VAL A 67 -28.08 23.29 -4.22
CA VAL A 67 -27.84 23.34 -2.77
C VAL A 67 -26.34 23.21 -2.50
N GLU A 68 -25.82 23.99 -1.53
CA GLU A 68 -24.45 23.83 -1.06
C GLU A 68 -24.22 22.41 -0.52
N HIS A 69 -23.30 21.68 -1.15
CA HIS A 69 -22.87 20.36 -0.71
C HIS A 69 -21.47 20.42 -0.15
N GLN A 70 -21.26 19.74 0.97
CA GLN A 70 -19.96 19.54 1.54
C GLN A 70 -19.45 18.15 1.15
N TYR A 71 -18.30 18.10 0.46
CA TYR A 71 -17.60 16.85 0.14
C TYR A 71 -16.47 16.64 1.16
N VAL A 72 -16.35 15.43 1.68
CA VAL A 72 -15.28 15.06 2.59
C VAL A 72 -14.34 14.09 1.88
N LEU A 73 -13.12 14.52 1.61
CA LEU A 73 -12.07 13.71 1.00
C LEU A 73 -11.00 13.38 2.02
N GLN A 74 -10.57 12.11 2.06
CA GLN A 74 -9.47 11.65 2.90
C GLN A 74 -8.28 11.25 2.04
N PHE A 75 -7.07 11.59 2.51
CA PHE A 75 -5.82 11.34 1.83
C PHE A 75 -4.85 10.58 2.75
N PRO A 76 -4.96 9.25 2.83
CA PRO A 76 -4.02 8.43 3.60
C PRO A 76 -2.68 8.34 2.86
N LEU A 77 -1.68 9.12 3.26
CA LEU A 77 -0.35 9.09 2.66
C LEU A 77 0.51 8.02 3.34
N PRO A 78 0.88 6.93 2.65
CA PRO A 78 1.77 5.93 3.21
C PRO A 78 3.18 6.48 3.42
N SER A 79 3.78 6.24 4.58
CA SER A 79 5.18 6.60 4.84
C SER A 79 6.13 5.78 3.95
N MET A 80 7.16 6.42 3.38
CA MET A 80 8.21 5.74 2.60
C MET A 80 9.16 4.92 3.47
N ASN A 81 9.20 5.16 4.78
CA ASN A 81 10.10 4.49 5.72
C ASN A 81 9.49 3.24 6.37
N ILE A 82 8.22 2.94 6.10
CA ILE A 82 7.52 1.81 6.69
C ILE A 82 7.17 0.81 5.60
N PRO A 83 7.51 -0.50 5.78
CA PRO A 83 7.12 -1.53 4.82
C PRO A 83 5.60 -1.60 4.65
N VAL A 84 5.14 -1.53 3.42
CA VAL A 84 3.71 -1.67 3.08
C VAL A 84 3.40 -3.14 2.81
N LEU A 85 2.48 -3.72 3.58
CA LEU A 85 2.02 -5.08 3.37
C LEU A 85 1.07 -5.14 2.16
N VAL A 86 1.50 -5.78 1.09
CA VAL A 86 0.63 -6.08 -0.05
C VAL A 86 -0.17 -7.35 0.25
N ARG A 87 -1.45 -7.19 0.61
CA ARG A 87 -2.36 -8.30 0.89
C ARG A 87 -2.97 -8.87 -0.40
N ASN A 88 -3.47 -10.12 -0.31
CA ASN A 88 -4.17 -10.81 -1.41
C ASN A 88 -3.29 -11.06 -2.65
N VAL A 89 -2.02 -11.37 -2.42
CA VAL A 89 -1.13 -11.95 -3.43
C VAL A 89 -1.03 -13.44 -3.15
N PHE A 90 -1.57 -14.24 -4.06
CA PHE A 90 -1.69 -15.70 -3.91
C PHE A 90 -0.79 -16.42 -4.91
N TYR A 91 -0.35 -17.60 -4.49
CA TYR A 91 0.44 -18.53 -5.31
C TYR A 91 -0.16 -19.92 -5.18
N PRO A 92 -0.23 -20.71 -6.25
CA PRO A 92 -0.57 -22.13 -6.13
C PRO A 92 0.42 -22.85 -5.21
N PHE A 93 -0.01 -23.95 -4.63
CA PHE A 93 0.85 -24.73 -3.74
C PHE A 93 2.16 -25.09 -4.44
N ASP A 94 3.27 -24.87 -3.76
CA ASP A 94 4.64 -25.13 -4.22
C ASP A 94 5.01 -24.45 -5.56
N ARG A 95 4.34 -23.35 -5.92
CA ARG A 95 4.61 -22.58 -7.15
C ARG A 95 5.02 -21.14 -6.84
N ALA A 96 5.68 -20.56 -7.82
CA ALA A 96 6.14 -19.18 -7.76
C ALA A 96 5.31 -18.23 -8.65
N GLU A 97 4.54 -18.76 -9.59
CA GLU A 97 3.68 -17.96 -10.45
C GLU A 97 2.53 -17.37 -9.65
N VAL A 98 2.30 -16.08 -9.86
CA VAL A 98 1.18 -15.38 -9.22
C VAL A 98 -0.15 -15.91 -9.73
N SER A 99 -1.07 -16.25 -8.82
CA SER A 99 -2.43 -16.67 -9.18
C SER A 99 -3.24 -15.52 -9.78
N PRO A 100 -4.17 -15.79 -10.72
CA PRO A 100 -5.00 -14.75 -11.33
C PRO A 100 -5.80 -13.91 -10.33
N GLU A 101 -6.20 -14.49 -9.20
CA GLU A 101 -6.94 -13.81 -8.13
C GLU A 101 -6.14 -12.67 -7.48
N SER A 102 -4.82 -12.65 -7.68
CA SER A 102 -3.94 -11.58 -7.19
C SER A 102 -4.00 -10.30 -8.05
N ALA A 103 -4.59 -10.37 -9.24
CA ALA A 103 -4.58 -9.26 -10.19
C ALA A 103 -5.06 -7.94 -9.57
N PRO A 104 -6.18 -7.86 -8.81
CA PRO A 104 -6.63 -6.60 -8.24
C PRO A 104 -5.63 -5.99 -7.24
N ALA A 105 -4.91 -6.83 -6.48
CA ALA A 105 -3.90 -6.36 -5.54
C ALA A 105 -2.67 -5.81 -6.26
N LEU A 106 -2.23 -6.50 -7.31
CA LEU A 106 -1.07 -6.10 -8.10
C LEU A 106 -1.37 -4.89 -9.00
N GLU A 107 -2.61 -4.71 -9.44
CA GLU A 107 -3.03 -3.50 -10.17
C GLU A 107 -3.01 -2.26 -9.26
N ARG A 108 -3.47 -2.39 -8.01
CA ARG A 108 -3.33 -1.30 -7.03
C ARG A 108 -1.86 -0.94 -6.79
N LEU A 109 -0.98 -1.95 -6.68
CA LEU A 109 0.45 -1.71 -6.53
C LEU A 109 1.06 -1.04 -7.78
N ALA A 110 0.68 -1.50 -8.98
CA ALA A 110 1.12 -0.89 -10.22
C ALA A 110 0.66 0.58 -10.32
N LYS A 111 -0.60 0.86 -9.94
CA LYS A 111 -1.12 2.22 -9.88
C LYS A 111 -0.34 3.08 -8.89
N LEU A 112 -0.08 2.59 -7.68
CA LEU A 112 0.74 3.29 -6.68
C LEU A 112 2.10 3.69 -7.25
N LEU A 113 2.78 2.77 -7.96
CA LEU A 113 4.08 3.01 -8.56
C LEU A 113 4.01 3.97 -9.76
N THR A 114 2.92 3.97 -10.50
CA THR A 114 2.67 4.93 -11.60
C THR A 114 2.44 6.34 -11.05
N ASP A 115 1.66 6.45 -9.99
CA ASP A 115 1.38 7.73 -9.32
C ASP A 115 2.62 8.31 -8.59
N ASN A 116 3.64 7.45 -8.34
CA ASN A 116 4.89 7.82 -7.67
C ASN A 116 6.13 7.44 -8.52
N PRO A 117 6.39 8.12 -9.64
CA PRO A 117 7.40 7.69 -10.62
C PRO A 117 8.85 7.73 -10.11
N HIS A 118 9.13 8.48 -9.06
CA HIS A 118 10.50 8.69 -8.53
C HIS A 118 10.91 7.71 -7.45
N ILE A 119 10.01 6.81 -6.99
CA ILE A 119 10.36 5.83 -5.98
C ILE A 119 10.90 4.54 -6.59
N THR A 120 11.80 3.91 -5.87
CA THR A 120 12.22 2.52 -6.07
C THR A 120 11.73 1.69 -4.89
N ILE A 121 11.39 0.43 -5.12
CA ILE A 121 10.90 -0.46 -4.08
C ILE A 121 11.68 -1.78 -4.04
N GLU A 122 11.81 -2.34 -2.84
CA GLU A 122 12.12 -3.73 -2.64
C GLU A 122 10.80 -4.52 -2.48
N LEU A 123 10.65 -5.56 -3.28
CA LEU A 123 9.54 -6.51 -3.19
C LEU A 123 9.98 -7.71 -2.36
N ALA A 124 9.72 -7.63 -1.07
CA ALA A 124 10.03 -8.68 -0.12
C ALA A 124 8.99 -9.80 -0.16
N ALA A 125 9.40 -11.04 -0.38
CA ALA A 125 8.54 -12.20 -0.26
C ALA A 125 9.02 -13.14 0.84
N HIS A 126 8.06 -13.76 1.51
CA HIS A 126 8.28 -14.66 2.63
C HIS A 126 7.58 -15.99 2.39
N THR A 127 7.99 -17.01 3.12
CA THR A 127 7.33 -18.32 3.17
C THR A 127 6.87 -18.60 4.60
N ASP A 128 6.05 -19.63 4.75
CA ASP A 128 5.76 -20.22 6.05
C ASP A 128 7.00 -20.97 6.59
N TYR A 129 6.86 -21.61 7.76
CA TYR A 129 7.93 -22.29 8.47
C TYR A 129 8.31 -23.68 7.86
N ARG A 130 7.50 -24.23 6.95
CA ARG A 130 7.67 -25.56 6.38
C ARG A 130 8.83 -25.60 5.39
N GLY A 131 9.56 -26.71 5.37
CA GLY A 131 10.68 -26.93 4.46
C GLY A 131 12.02 -26.41 4.98
N SER A 132 13.10 -26.65 4.21
CA SER A 132 14.44 -26.16 4.53
C SER A 132 14.60 -24.67 4.27
N ASP A 133 15.56 -24.05 4.94
CA ASP A 133 15.85 -22.60 4.74
C ASP A 133 16.24 -22.29 3.31
N ALA A 134 17.13 -23.09 2.73
CA ALA A 134 17.57 -22.90 1.35
C ALA A 134 16.44 -23.00 0.33
N TYR A 135 15.53 -23.96 0.53
CA TYR A 135 14.35 -24.13 -0.28
C TYR A 135 13.43 -22.90 -0.18
N ASN A 136 13.13 -22.46 1.06
CA ASN A 136 12.24 -21.33 1.31
C ASN A 136 12.79 -20.01 0.77
N VAL A 137 14.10 -19.76 0.89
CA VAL A 137 14.75 -18.61 0.29
C VAL A 137 14.61 -18.65 -1.24
N SER A 138 14.89 -19.80 -1.86
CA SER A 138 14.74 -19.96 -3.32
C SER A 138 13.29 -19.78 -3.78
N LEU A 139 12.31 -20.34 -3.08
CA LEU A 139 10.89 -20.21 -3.42
C LEU A 139 10.41 -18.76 -3.28
N SER A 140 10.74 -18.11 -2.17
CA SER A 140 10.37 -16.71 -1.95
C SER A 140 11.03 -15.76 -2.96
N GLN A 141 12.28 -16.01 -3.33
CA GLN A 141 12.97 -15.24 -4.37
C GLN A 141 12.22 -15.32 -5.71
N ARG A 142 11.87 -16.52 -6.16
CA ARG A 142 11.09 -16.72 -7.40
C ARG A 142 9.70 -16.08 -7.33
N ARG A 143 9.06 -16.08 -6.14
CA ARG A 143 7.77 -15.40 -5.93
C ARG A 143 7.88 -13.89 -6.06
N ALA A 144 8.89 -13.28 -5.44
CA ALA A 144 9.18 -11.86 -5.61
C ALA A 144 9.46 -11.49 -7.09
N GLU A 145 10.23 -12.32 -7.79
CA GLU A 145 10.51 -12.14 -9.22
C GLU A 145 9.25 -12.23 -10.09
N SER A 146 8.33 -13.11 -9.75
CA SER A 146 7.06 -13.24 -10.47
C SER A 146 6.18 -11.97 -10.34
N VAL A 147 6.16 -11.35 -9.16
CA VAL A 147 5.51 -10.04 -8.96
C VAL A 147 6.21 -8.95 -9.76
N VAL A 148 7.54 -8.91 -9.76
CA VAL A 148 8.31 -7.96 -10.58
C VAL A 148 7.97 -8.11 -12.05
N HIS A 149 7.92 -9.33 -12.57
CA HIS A 149 7.50 -9.59 -13.97
C HIS A 149 6.10 -9.07 -14.27
N TYR A 150 5.16 -9.24 -13.34
CA TYR A 150 3.81 -8.70 -13.50
C TYR A 150 3.84 -7.17 -13.60
N LEU A 151 4.56 -6.49 -12.71
CA LEU A 151 4.65 -5.02 -12.68
C LEU A 151 5.34 -4.46 -13.93
N ILE A 152 6.37 -5.14 -14.44
CA ILE A 152 7.03 -4.76 -15.71
C ILE A 152 6.03 -4.85 -16.87
N LYS A 153 5.21 -5.91 -16.93
CA LYS A 153 4.14 -6.02 -17.94
C LYS A 153 3.08 -4.92 -17.84
N LYS A 154 2.93 -4.32 -16.65
CA LYS A 154 2.06 -3.15 -16.42
C LYS A 154 2.77 -1.81 -16.68
N GLY A 155 3.98 -1.82 -17.19
CA GLY A 155 4.73 -0.62 -17.61
C GLY A 155 5.64 -0.01 -16.55
N ILE A 156 5.83 -0.68 -15.40
CA ILE A 156 6.78 -0.20 -14.40
C ILE A 156 8.21 -0.55 -14.83
N ALA A 157 9.10 0.44 -14.80
CA ALA A 157 10.49 0.27 -15.20
C ALA A 157 11.23 -0.71 -14.27
N ARG A 158 12.01 -1.63 -14.88
CA ARG A 158 12.70 -2.74 -14.16
C ARG A 158 13.65 -2.23 -13.07
N GLU A 159 14.35 -1.15 -13.33
CA GLU A 159 15.33 -0.52 -12.43
C GLU A 159 14.72 0.04 -11.14
N ARG A 160 13.41 0.19 -11.10
CA ARG A 160 12.67 0.61 -9.92
C ARG A 160 12.30 -0.53 -8.99
N LEU A 161 12.52 -1.78 -9.39
CA LEU A 161 11.99 -2.97 -8.75
C LEU A 161 13.13 -3.91 -8.33
N THR A 162 13.28 -4.16 -7.03
CA THR A 162 14.25 -5.11 -6.49
C THR A 162 13.51 -6.29 -5.86
N PRO A 163 13.51 -7.49 -6.48
CA PRO A 163 12.93 -8.67 -5.86
C PRO A 163 13.85 -9.23 -4.77
N LYS A 164 13.28 -9.57 -3.61
CA LYS A 164 14.03 -10.14 -2.49
C LYS A 164 13.24 -11.25 -1.79
N GLY A 165 13.81 -12.44 -1.79
CA GLY A 165 13.29 -13.59 -1.05
C GLY A 165 13.92 -13.69 0.33
N TYR A 166 13.12 -13.67 1.37
CA TYR A 166 13.55 -13.80 2.76
C TYR A 166 13.29 -15.20 3.34
N GLY A 167 12.61 -16.09 2.58
CA GLY A 167 12.20 -17.38 3.09
C GLY A 167 11.42 -17.22 4.41
N LYS A 168 11.80 -17.98 5.42
CA LYS A 168 11.23 -17.93 6.77
C LYS A 168 12.12 -17.18 7.79
N SER A 169 13.14 -16.46 7.33
CA SER A 169 14.10 -15.76 8.19
C SER A 169 13.54 -14.52 8.90
N MET A 170 12.42 -13.98 8.40
CA MET A 170 11.74 -12.83 9.01
C MET A 170 10.33 -13.24 9.45
N PRO A 171 10.20 -13.86 10.63
CA PRO A 171 8.90 -14.27 11.13
C PRO A 171 8.02 -13.08 11.44
N LYS A 172 6.70 -13.26 11.28
CA LYS A 172 5.71 -12.23 11.59
C LYS A 172 5.69 -11.95 13.09
N ILE A 173 5.66 -10.68 13.46
CA ILE A 173 5.38 -10.24 14.84
C ILE A 173 3.87 -10.10 15.01
N VAL A 174 3.34 -10.59 16.12
CA VAL A 174 1.93 -10.50 16.48
C VAL A 174 1.60 -9.06 16.84
N ASN A 175 0.70 -8.45 16.10
CA ASN A 175 0.14 -7.16 16.45
C ASN A 175 -1.11 -7.33 17.33
N ARG A 176 -1.60 -6.24 17.91
CA ARG A 176 -2.76 -6.21 18.79
C ARG A 176 -3.98 -6.91 18.20
N ARG A 177 -4.31 -6.65 16.94
CA ARG A 177 -5.44 -7.28 16.26
C ARG A 177 -5.33 -8.80 16.17
N LEU A 178 -4.13 -9.31 15.82
CA LEU A 178 -3.90 -10.76 15.75
C LEU A 178 -3.98 -11.39 17.13
N ALA A 179 -3.52 -10.71 18.18
CA ALA A 179 -3.66 -11.17 19.56
C ALA A 179 -5.13 -11.19 20.03
N GLU A 180 -5.94 -10.24 19.59
CA GLU A 180 -7.39 -10.21 19.87
C GLU A 180 -8.15 -11.34 19.13
N GLU A 181 -7.75 -11.65 17.88
CA GLU A 181 -8.35 -12.72 17.06
C GLU A 181 -7.94 -14.14 17.51
N GLN A 182 -6.80 -14.28 18.20
CA GLN A 182 -6.23 -15.59 18.58
C GLN A 182 -5.84 -15.61 20.07
N PRO A 183 -6.64 -16.21 20.95
CA PRO A 183 -6.48 -16.13 22.40
C PRO A 183 -5.15 -16.69 22.97
N PHE A 184 -4.43 -17.49 22.18
CA PHE A 184 -3.14 -18.07 22.55
C PHE A 184 -1.94 -17.24 22.06
N LEU A 185 -2.17 -16.09 21.39
CA LEU A 185 -1.12 -15.17 20.97
C LEU A 185 -1.15 -13.91 21.81
N HIS A 186 0.03 -13.40 22.11
CA HIS A 186 0.19 -12.11 22.79
C HIS A 186 0.81 -11.09 21.86
N GLU A 187 0.47 -9.82 22.05
CA GLU A 187 1.07 -8.73 21.29
C GLU A 187 2.59 -8.75 21.46
N ASN A 188 3.32 -8.58 20.35
CA ASN A 188 4.77 -8.68 20.19
C ASN A 188 5.36 -10.10 20.21
N ASP A 189 4.53 -11.15 20.28
CA ASP A 189 5.04 -12.51 20.04
C ASP A 189 5.63 -12.59 18.63
N THR A 190 6.75 -13.29 18.50
CA THR A 190 7.39 -13.55 17.21
C THR A 190 7.01 -14.93 16.71
N LEU A 191 6.27 -15.02 15.61
CA LEU A 191 5.83 -16.27 15.01
C LEU A 191 6.98 -17.02 14.31
N SER A 192 8.03 -17.35 15.07
CA SER A 192 9.12 -18.19 14.60
C SER A 192 8.67 -19.66 14.43
N THR A 193 9.47 -20.45 13.74
CA THR A 193 9.20 -21.89 13.59
C THR A 193 9.04 -22.59 14.96
N ASP A 194 9.94 -22.30 15.89
CA ASP A 194 9.92 -22.92 17.22
C ASP A 194 8.70 -22.48 18.06
N PHE A 195 8.26 -21.24 17.88
CA PHE A 195 7.05 -20.73 18.54
C PHE A 195 5.80 -21.41 17.98
N ILE A 196 5.67 -21.46 16.63
CA ILE A 196 4.50 -22.05 15.96
C ILE A 196 4.34 -23.54 16.30
N LEU A 197 5.44 -24.29 16.37
CA LEU A 197 5.39 -25.72 16.70
C LEU A 197 4.96 -26.01 18.15
N LYS A 198 4.98 -24.99 19.03
CA LYS A 198 4.53 -25.09 20.43
C LYS A 198 3.09 -24.63 20.65
N LEU A 199 2.45 -24.06 19.62
CA LEU A 199 1.05 -23.64 19.71
C LEU A 199 0.12 -24.85 19.86
N PRO A 200 -0.99 -24.70 20.58
CA PRO A 200 -2.00 -25.75 20.65
C PRO A 200 -2.58 -26.06 19.28
N ALA A 201 -2.88 -27.33 19.06
CA ALA A 201 -3.46 -27.80 17.79
C ALA A 201 -4.93 -27.41 17.65
#